data_ed5a8045851972850effcf90dc50e7a0
#
_entry.id   ed5a8045851972850effcf90dc50e7a0
#
_cell.length_a   1.000
_cell.length_b   1.000
_cell.length_c   1.000
_cell.angle_alpha   90.00
_cell.angle_beta   90.00
_cell.angle_gamma   90.00
#
_symmetry.space_group_name_H-M   'P 1'
#
loop_
_entity.id
_entity.type
_entity.pdbx_description
1 polymer ?
#
loop_
_entity_poly.entity_id
_entity_poly.type
_entity_poly.pdbx_seq_one_letter_code
_entity_poly.pdbx_strand_id
1 'polypeptide(L)'
;MNADKIRIFSRRRVLGWLAGALIAPEALAQITNHESRITPFASVVPGYRLQFPRDEGSHPEFRIEWWYITGWLNEATRPLGFQITFFRARPELKHANPSAFNPRQIMVAHAALSDPSHGRLIHAQRAARDGFALAGADAGRTRVWIDDWRLQQEENSYRARILAQEFSLELECAATQPPLL
;
A
#
# COMPACT_ATOMS: atom_id res chain seq x y z
N MET A 1 16.70 30.93 -15.41
CA MET A 1 18.01 30.25 -15.24
C MET A 1 18.39 30.43 -13.77
N ASN A 2 17.92 29.55 -12.88
CA ASN A 2 18.28 29.55 -11.47
C ASN A 2 18.49 28.09 -11.06
N ALA A 3 19.73 27.83 -10.63
CA ALA A 3 20.18 26.53 -10.16
C ALA A 3 19.70 26.28 -8.74
N ASP A 4 18.91 25.22 -8.54
CA ASP A 4 18.46 24.82 -7.22
C ASP A 4 19.58 24.12 -6.45
N LYS A 5 19.88 24.70 -5.29
CA LYS A 5 20.91 24.23 -4.36
C LYS A 5 20.41 23.03 -3.57
N ILE A 6 21.01 21.88 -3.80
CA ILE A 6 20.89 20.71 -2.90
C ILE A 6 21.68 21.00 -1.63
N ARG A 7 21.02 21.07 -0.47
CA ARG A 7 21.67 21.15 0.83
C ARG A 7 21.81 19.75 1.43
N ILE A 8 23.04 19.27 1.55
CA ILE A 8 23.39 18.06 2.29
C ILE A 8 23.60 18.44 3.75
N PHE A 9 22.80 17.87 4.67
CA PHE A 9 22.99 18.03 6.10
C PHE A 9 23.97 16.98 6.65
N SER A 10 25.08 17.45 7.21
CA SER A 10 26.11 16.67 7.90
C SER A 10 25.58 16.17 9.26
N ARG A 11 25.79 14.88 9.53
CA ARG A 11 25.50 14.26 10.82
C ARG A 11 26.45 14.76 11.91
N ARG A 12 25.96 15.49 12.90
CA ARG A 12 26.69 15.76 14.13
C ARG A 12 26.55 14.57 15.07
N ARG A 13 27.71 14.02 15.47
CA ARG A 13 27.80 13.00 16.52
C ARG A 13 27.55 13.68 17.88
N VAL A 14 26.53 13.21 18.60
CA VAL A 14 26.31 13.53 20.00
C VAL A 14 26.95 12.41 20.83
N LEU A 15 28.05 12.68 21.49
CA LEU A 15 28.58 11.81 22.54
C LEU A 15 27.75 12.04 23.80
N GLY A 16 26.93 11.07 24.17
CA GLY A 16 26.22 11.05 25.45
C GLY A 16 27.05 10.33 26.51
N TRP A 17 27.15 10.95 27.68
CA TRP A 17 27.80 10.43 28.88
C TRP A 17 27.07 9.20 29.43
N LEU A 18 27.80 8.12 29.66
CA LEU A 18 27.33 6.94 30.39
C LEU A 18 27.36 7.23 31.89
N ALA A 19 26.22 7.55 32.47
CA ALA A 19 26.02 7.45 33.92
C ALA A 19 25.56 6.01 34.21
N GLY A 20 26.43 5.22 34.83
CA GLY A 20 26.12 3.86 35.27
C GLY A 20 25.14 3.90 36.45
N ALA A 21 23.89 3.56 36.20
CA ALA A 21 22.93 3.21 37.25
C ALA A 21 23.01 1.69 37.47
N LEU A 22 23.38 1.24 38.64
CA LEU A 22 23.27 -0.13 39.10
C LEU A 22 21.78 -0.47 39.23
N ILE A 23 21.22 -1.15 38.20
CA ILE A 23 19.85 -1.65 38.22
C ILE A 23 19.87 -2.96 38.98
N ALA A 24 19.06 -3.06 40.05
CA ALA A 24 18.89 -4.26 40.85
C ALA A 24 18.38 -5.43 39.96
N PRO A 25 18.84 -6.67 40.19
CA PRO A 25 18.53 -7.84 39.36
C PRO A 25 17.04 -8.19 39.28
N GLU A 26 16.24 -7.73 40.23
CA GLU A 26 14.77 -7.94 40.21
C GLU A 26 14.04 -7.10 39.17
N ALA A 27 14.60 -5.95 38.75
CA ALA A 27 14.01 -5.13 37.71
C ALA A 27 14.21 -5.70 36.29
N LEU A 28 15.24 -6.55 36.10
CA LEU A 28 15.45 -7.22 34.80
C LEU A 28 14.46 -8.36 34.56
N ALA A 29 13.95 -9.01 35.62
CA ALA A 29 13.02 -10.13 35.49
C ALA A 29 11.61 -9.70 35.03
N GLN A 30 11.26 -8.42 35.20
CA GLN A 30 9.95 -7.90 34.74
C GLN A 30 9.97 -7.45 33.28
N ILE A 31 11.15 -7.28 32.68
CA ILE A 31 11.25 -6.84 31.27
C ILE A 31 11.06 -8.02 30.30
N THR A 32 11.26 -9.26 30.77
CA THR A 32 11.22 -10.46 29.90
C THR A 32 9.85 -11.10 29.72
N ASN A 33 8.81 -10.64 30.44
CA ASN A 33 7.46 -11.23 30.38
C ASN A 33 6.45 -10.38 29.58
N HIS A 34 6.91 -9.46 28.75
CA HIS A 34 6.05 -8.89 27.73
C HIS A 34 6.04 -9.83 26.52
N GLU A 35 5.31 -10.94 26.62
CA GLU A 35 4.84 -11.66 25.44
C GLU A 35 4.12 -10.64 24.54
N SER A 36 4.82 -10.26 23.48
CA SER A 36 4.21 -9.53 22.38
C SER A 36 3.08 -10.41 21.86
N ARG A 37 1.84 -10.10 22.18
CA ARG A 37 0.68 -10.69 21.49
C ARG A 37 0.71 -10.20 20.05
N ILE A 38 1.60 -10.81 19.28
CA ILE A 38 1.62 -10.64 17.83
C ILE A 38 0.32 -11.27 17.36
N THR A 39 -0.57 -10.49 16.82
CA THR A 39 -1.77 -11.04 16.18
C THR A 39 -1.30 -11.88 15.00
N PRO A 40 -1.51 -13.21 15.03
CA PRO A 40 -0.98 -14.05 13.97
C PRO A 40 -1.62 -13.66 12.63
N PHE A 41 -0.81 -13.63 11.59
CA PHE A 41 -1.30 -13.48 10.22
C PHE A 41 -1.72 -14.83 9.67
N ALA A 42 -2.73 -14.83 8.80
CA ALA A 42 -3.07 -16.02 8.04
C ALA A 42 -1.88 -16.42 7.14
N SER A 43 -1.66 -17.72 7.03
CA SER A 43 -0.64 -18.28 6.15
C SER A 43 -1.24 -18.61 4.78
N VAL A 44 -0.48 -18.36 3.73
CA VAL A 44 -0.82 -18.85 2.40
C VAL A 44 -0.61 -20.37 2.38
N VAL A 45 -1.63 -21.12 1.97
CA VAL A 45 -1.60 -22.58 1.93
C VAL A 45 -1.59 -23.08 0.48
N PRO A 46 -0.76 -24.08 0.14
CA PRO A 46 -0.78 -24.70 -1.19
C PRO A 46 -2.15 -25.33 -1.51
N GLY A 47 -2.55 -25.28 -2.78
CA GLY A 47 -3.77 -25.93 -3.24
C GLY A 47 -5.07 -25.17 -2.91
N TYR A 48 -4.98 -23.95 -2.42
CA TYR A 48 -6.17 -23.10 -2.28
C TYR A 48 -6.80 -22.83 -3.65
N ARG A 49 -8.11 -23.02 -3.75
CA ARG A 49 -8.87 -22.75 -4.98
C ARG A 49 -9.54 -21.39 -4.86
N LEU A 50 -9.17 -20.48 -5.74
CA LEU A 50 -9.77 -19.15 -5.82
C LEU A 50 -11.27 -19.23 -6.06
N GLN A 51 -12.04 -18.42 -5.37
CA GLN A 51 -13.49 -18.30 -5.46
C GLN A 51 -13.87 -16.87 -5.82
N PHE A 52 -14.21 -16.66 -7.08
CA PHE A 52 -14.65 -15.37 -7.58
C PHE A 52 -16.16 -15.14 -7.37
N PRO A 53 -16.60 -13.91 -7.09
CA PRO A 53 -15.81 -12.66 -6.97
C PRO A 53 -15.17 -12.45 -5.59
N ARG A 54 -15.40 -13.35 -4.61
CA ARG A 54 -14.95 -13.16 -3.23
C ARG A 54 -13.46 -12.86 -3.11
N ASP A 55 -12.64 -13.64 -3.82
CA ASP A 55 -11.19 -13.57 -3.70
C ASP A 55 -10.55 -12.45 -4.55
N GLU A 56 -11.38 -11.63 -5.20
CA GLU A 56 -10.98 -10.35 -5.79
C GLU A 56 -10.98 -9.22 -4.74
N GLY A 57 -11.62 -9.44 -3.61
CA GLY A 57 -11.71 -8.48 -2.52
C GLY A 57 -10.55 -8.54 -1.56
N SER A 58 -10.68 -7.79 -0.46
CA SER A 58 -9.69 -7.75 0.60
C SER A 58 -9.80 -8.95 1.55
N HIS A 59 -8.64 -9.46 1.99
CA HIS A 59 -8.47 -10.52 2.98
C HIS A 59 -7.72 -9.96 4.20
N PRO A 60 -8.40 -9.29 5.12
CA PRO A 60 -7.76 -8.53 6.20
C PRO A 60 -6.90 -9.35 7.16
N GLU A 61 -7.06 -10.67 7.20
CA GLU A 61 -6.28 -11.59 8.01
C GLU A 61 -4.85 -11.79 7.52
N PHE A 62 -4.59 -11.56 6.24
CA PHE A 62 -3.23 -11.63 5.71
C PHE A 62 -2.44 -10.36 6.03
N ARG A 63 -1.12 -10.50 6.12
CA ARG A 63 -0.20 -9.41 6.43
C ARG A 63 -0.17 -8.35 5.34
N ILE A 64 -0.07 -8.78 4.09
CA ILE A 64 0.05 -7.92 2.90
C ILE A 64 -0.79 -8.53 1.79
N GLU A 65 -1.46 -7.66 1.04
CA GLU A 65 -2.07 -8.02 -0.24
C GLU A 65 -2.02 -6.81 -1.17
N TRP A 66 -2.21 -7.04 -2.48
CA TRP A 66 -2.16 -5.98 -3.48
C TRP A 66 -3.08 -6.25 -4.65
N TRP A 67 -3.52 -5.19 -5.26
CA TRP A 67 -4.28 -5.16 -6.51
C TRP A 67 -3.49 -4.33 -7.51
N TYR A 68 -3.35 -4.80 -8.74
CA TYR A 68 -2.68 -4.02 -9.76
C TYR A 68 -3.29 -4.22 -11.13
N ILE A 69 -3.22 -3.15 -11.95
CA ILE A 69 -3.49 -3.20 -13.39
C ILE A 69 -2.27 -2.60 -14.08
N THR A 70 -1.78 -3.29 -15.10
CA THR A 70 -0.69 -2.83 -15.96
C THR A 70 -1.01 -3.12 -17.41
N GLY A 71 -0.59 -2.25 -18.31
CA GLY A 71 -0.87 -2.41 -19.72
C GLY A 71 -0.37 -1.24 -20.56
N TRP A 72 -0.88 -1.19 -21.77
CA TRP A 72 -0.65 -0.08 -22.72
C TRP A 72 -1.97 0.44 -23.25
N LEU A 73 -1.96 1.73 -23.50
CA LEU A 73 -3.01 2.44 -24.21
C LEU A 73 -2.49 2.72 -25.62
N ASN A 74 -3.25 2.29 -26.62
CA ASN A 74 -2.95 2.58 -28.02
C ASN A 74 -3.62 3.91 -28.41
N GLU A 75 -2.97 5.03 -28.12
CA GLU A 75 -3.38 6.27 -28.74
C GLU A 75 -2.78 6.35 -30.14
N ALA A 76 -3.65 6.38 -31.13
CA ALA A 76 -3.48 6.43 -32.60
C ALA A 76 -2.04 6.45 -33.20
N THR A 77 -1.05 7.02 -32.55
CA THR A 77 0.33 7.18 -33.06
C THR A 77 1.42 6.76 -32.07
N ARG A 78 1.10 6.52 -30.78
CA ARG A 78 2.11 6.14 -29.78
C ARG A 78 1.52 5.30 -28.65
N PRO A 79 2.20 4.21 -28.25
CA PRO A 79 1.81 3.43 -27.09
C PRO A 79 2.18 4.17 -25.80
N LEU A 80 1.24 4.26 -24.86
CA LEU A 80 1.48 4.70 -23.49
C LEU A 80 1.43 3.49 -22.57
N GLY A 81 2.53 3.18 -21.89
CA GLY A 81 2.54 2.16 -20.85
C GLY A 81 2.00 2.73 -19.54
N PHE A 82 1.23 1.96 -18.79
CA PHE A 82 0.76 2.37 -17.48
C PHE A 82 0.84 1.22 -16.46
N GLN A 83 0.93 1.61 -15.20
CA GLN A 83 0.80 0.70 -14.06
C GLN A 83 0.11 1.42 -12.91
N ILE A 84 -0.86 0.74 -12.29
CA ILE A 84 -1.54 1.18 -11.07
C ILE A 84 -1.46 0.02 -10.09
N THR A 85 -0.97 0.26 -8.87
CA THR A 85 -0.89 -0.75 -7.82
C THR A 85 -1.37 -0.16 -6.51
N PHE A 86 -2.24 -0.87 -5.83
CA PHE A 86 -2.64 -0.62 -4.45
C PHE A 86 -2.15 -1.74 -3.57
N PHE A 87 -1.55 -1.41 -2.44
CA PHE A 87 -1.12 -2.33 -1.41
C PHE A 87 -1.93 -2.09 -0.15
N ARG A 88 -2.27 -3.16 0.53
CA ARG A 88 -2.77 -3.16 1.90
C ARG A 88 -1.77 -3.89 2.78
N ALA A 89 -1.34 -3.26 3.84
CA ALA A 89 -0.49 -3.85 4.86
C ALA A 89 -1.17 -3.79 6.22
N ARG A 90 -1.19 -4.89 6.94
CA ARG A 90 -1.60 -4.96 8.33
C ARG A 90 -0.36 -4.83 9.21
N PRO A 91 -0.20 -3.73 9.99
CA PRO A 91 0.95 -3.56 10.86
C PRO A 91 0.90 -4.54 12.04
N GLU A 92 2.07 -4.97 12.49
CA GLU A 92 2.22 -5.72 13.74
C GLU A 92 2.05 -4.75 14.92
N LEU A 93 0.89 -4.79 15.54
CA LEU A 93 0.62 -3.97 16.72
C LEU A 93 1.03 -4.76 17.97
N LYS A 94 2.06 -4.28 18.68
CA LYS A 94 2.54 -4.90 19.91
C LYS A 94 1.53 -4.87 21.05
N HIS A 95 0.59 -3.92 21.02
CA HIS A 95 -0.44 -3.75 22.03
C HIS A 95 -1.80 -3.47 21.40
N ALA A 96 -2.86 -4.03 21.97
CA ALA A 96 -4.22 -3.67 21.61
C ALA A 96 -4.46 -2.20 22.00
N ASN A 97 -4.61 -1.33 21.02
CA ASN A 97 -4.98 0.06 21.24
C ASN A 97 -6.42 0.27 20.75
N PRO A 98 -7.38 0.57 21.62
CA PRO A 98 -8.78 0.74 21.25
C PRO A 98 -9.07 2.06 20.53
N SER A 99 -8.08 2.95 20.41
CA SER A 99 -8.26 4.24 19.77
C SER A 99 -8.69 4.06 18.30
N ALA A 100 -9.71 4.80 17.87
CA ALA A 100 -10.11 4.89 16.47
C ALA A 100 -9.02 5.51 15.56
N PHE A 101 -8.01 6.17 16.17
CA PHE A 101 -6.86 6.70 15.44
C PHE A 101 -5.74 5.67 15.25
N ASN A 102 -5.83 4.51 15.90
CA ASN A 102 -4.86 3.45 15.71
C ASN A 102 -5.05 2.80 14.32
N PRO A 103 -4.06 2.84 13.43
CA PRO A 103 -4.21 2.25 12.10
C PRO A 103 -4.28 0.72 12.22
N ARG A 104 -5.37 0.14 11.78
CA ARG A 104 -5.50 -1.32 11.67
C ARG A 104 -4.86 -1.82 10.38
N GLN A 105 -4.87 -0.97 9.37
CA GLN A 105 -4.30 -1.23 8.07
C GLN A 105 -3.66 0.05 7.50
N ILE A 106 -2.66 -0.13 6.68
CA ILE A 106 -2.01 0.94 5.92
C ILE A 106 -2.21 0.62 4.45
N MET A 107 -2.71 1.60 3.72
CA MET A 107 -2.86 1.55 2.28
C MET A 107 -1.75 2.35 1.63
N VAL A 108 -1.14 1.80 0.59
CA VAL A 108 -0.14 2.47 -0.25
C VAL A 108 -0.56 2.29 -1.69
N ALA A 109 -0.45 3.33 -2.50
CA ALA A 109 -0.71 3.23 -3.93
C ALA A 109 0.43 3.85 -4.73
N HIS A 110 0.76 3.19 -5.83
CA HIS A 110 1.69 3.66 -6.84
C HIS A 110 0.98 3.71 -8.18
N ALA A 111 1.22 4.77 -8.92
CA ALA A 111 0.79 4.88 -10.31
C ALA A 111 1.95 5.40 -11.16
N ALA A 112 2.11 4.84 -12.34
CA ALA A 112 3.17 5.22 -13.26
C ALA A 112 2.66 5.23 -14.70
N LEU A 113 3.21 6.16 -15.48
CA LEU A 113 2.98 6.34 -16.90
C LEU A 113 4.31 6.35 -17.64
N SER A 114 4.44 5.46 -18.62
CA SER A 114 5.57 5.43 -19.54
C SER A 114 5.16 6.01 -20.89
N ASP A 115 5.53 7.24 -21.12
CA ASP A 115 5.33 7.95 -22.38
C ASP A 115 6.70 8.23 -23.02
N PRO A 116 7.00 7.63 -24.20
CA PRO A 116 8.27 7.86 -24.87
C PRO A 116 8.63 9.32 -25.12
N SER A 117 7.62 10.20 -25.27
CA SER A 117 7.85 11.63 -25.48
C SER A 117 8.42 12.38 -24.29
N HIS A 118 8.24 11.83 -23.07
CA HIS A 118 8.77 12.42 -21.84
C HIS A 118 10.22 12.03 -21.54
N GLY A 119 10.75 10.99 -22.18
CA GLY A 119 12.12 10.50 -21.94
C GLY A 119 12.40 9.96 -20.53
N ARG A 120 11.38 9.87 -19.68
CA ARG A 120 11.44 9.34 -18.30
C ARG A 120 10.11 8.72 -17.90
N LEU A 121 10.16 7.83 -16.92
CA LEU A 121 8.97 7.34 -16.25
C LEU A 121 8.36 8.47 -15.40
N ILE A 122 7.09 8.76 -15.61
CA ILE A 122 6.31 9.65 -14.75
C ILE A 122 5.60 8.79 -13.72
N HIS A 123 5.71 9.13 -12.44
CA HIS A 123 5.08 8.33 -11.39
C HIS A 123 4.64 9.19 -10.22
N ALA A 124 3.68 8.66 -9.47
CA ALA A 124 3.19 9.25 -8.23
C ALA A 124 2.89 8.13 -7.23
N GLN A 125 2.87 8.51 -5.94
CA GLN A 125 2.55 7.59 -4.86
C GLN A 125 1.71 8.26 -3.80
N ARG A 126 0.89 7.48 -3.11
CA ARG A 126 0.13 7.89 -1.93
C ARG A 126 0.19 6.84 -0.85
N ALA A 127 0.08 7.27 0.40
CA ALA A 127 -0.07 6.37 1.54
C ALA A 127 -1.06 6.99 2.53
N ALA A 128 -1.93 6.17 3.10
CA ALA A 128 -2.84 6.57 4.14
C ALA A 128 -3.14 5.38 5.06
N ARG A 129 -3.51 5.66 6.31
CA ARG A 129 -4.11 4.65 7.19
C ARG A 129 -5.58 4.41 6.79
N ASP A 130 -6.09 3.24 7.10
CA ASP A 130 -7.53 2.96 7.01
C ASP A 130 -8.34 3.81 8.00
N GLY A 131 -9.62 3.90 7.75
CA GLY A 131 -10.58 4.62 8.59
C GLY A 131 -10.89 6.02 8.09
N PHE A 132 -11.99 6.58 8.62
CA PHE A 132 -12.54 7.90 8.27
C PHE A 132 -12.81 8.08 6.77
N ALA A 133 -13.04 6.99 6.06
CA ALA A 133 -13.19 6.94 4.59
C ALA A 133 -11.99 7.46 3.78
N LEU A 134 -10.85 7.71 4.42
CA LEU A 134 -9.65 8.21 3.73
C LEU A 134 -9.02 7.16 2.83
N ALA A 135 -8.95 5.92 3.29
CA ALA A 135 -8.42 4.80 2.54
C ALA A 135 -9.04 3.49 3.01
N GLY A 136 -9.05 2.49 2.15
CA GLY A 136 -9.57 1.17 2.48
C GLY A 136 -9.64 0.23 1.29
N ALA A 137 -10.14 -0.97 1.56
CA ALA A 137 -10.47 -1.98 0.57
C ALA A 137 -11.69 -2.76 1.02
N ASP A 138 -12.62 -3.04 0.11
CA ASP A 138 -13.82 -3.85 0.39
C ASP A 138 -13.47 -5.35 0.37
N ALA A 139 -14.13 -6.12 1.21
CA ALA A 139 -14.14 -7.58 1.11
C ALA A 139 -15.11 -8.04 0.00
N GLY A 140 -14.79 -9.15 -0.66
CA GLY A 140 -15.70 -9.81 -1.62
C GLY A 140 -15.78 -9.21 -3.00
N ARG A 141 -15.09 -8.14 -3.28
CA ARG A 141 -14.93 -7.54 -4.62
C ARG A 141 -13.73 -6.60 -4.67
N THR A 142 -13.18 -6.38 -5.85
CA THR A 142 -12.16 -5.36 -6.05
C THR A 142 -12.77 -3.97 -5.87
N ARG A 143 -12.50 -3.34 -4.76
CA ARG A 143 -12.72 -1.92 -4.53
C ARG A 143 -11.71 -1.44 -3.49
N VAL A 144 -10.72 -0.69 -3.95
CA VAL A 144 -9.64 -0.17 -3.13
C VAL A 144 -9.44 1.31 -3.44
N TRP A 145 -9.16 2.12 -2.40
CA TRP A 145 -9.00 3.56 -2.56
C TRP A 145 -8.03 4.17 -1.57
N ILE A 146 -7.46 5.28 -1.96
CA ILE A 146 -6.76 6.24 -1.10
C ILE A 146 -7.18 7.62 -1.56
N ASP A 147 -8.00 8.31 -0.76
CA ASP A 147 -8.54 9.62 -1.08
C ASP A 147 -9.35 9.59 -2.40
N ASP A 148 -8.93 10.32 -3.43
CA ASP A 148 -9.56 10.33 -4.76
C ASP A 148 -8.97 9.31 -5.75
N TRP A 149 -7.92 8.58 -5.37
CA TRP A 149 -7.40 7.45 -6.14
C TRP A 149 -8.21 6.20 -5.85
N ARG A 150 -8.62 5.49 -6.89
CA ARG A 150 -9.42 4.27 -6.73
C ARG A 150 -9.21 3.27 -7.86
N LEU A 151 -9.37 2.02 -7.52
CA LEU A 151 -9.52 0.90 -8.44
C LEU A 151 -10.72 0.10 -7.96
N GLN A 152 -11.71 -0.11 -8.84
CA GLN A 152 -12.93 -0.81 -8.49
C GLN A 152 -13.44 -1.67 -9.65
N GLN A 153 -14.05 -2.79 -9.31
CA GLN A 153 -14.78 -3.65 -10.23
C GLN A 153 -16.23 -3.16 -10.33
N GLU A 154 -16.72 -3.02 -11.53
CA GLU A 154 -18.11 -2.70 -11.88
C GLU A 154 -18.58 -3.73 -12.90
N GLU A 155 -19.48 -4.62 -12.48
CA GLU A 155 -19.98 -5.72 -13.31
C GLU A 155 -18.85 -6.56 -13.93
N ASN A 156 -18.61 -6.42 -15.24
CA ASN A 156 -17.58 -7.14 -15.98
C ASN A 156 -16.40 -6.26 -16.40
N SER A 157 -16.24 -5.09 -15.79
CA SER A 157 -15.14 -4.15 -16.04
C SER A 157 -14.46 -3.70 -14.76
N TYR A 158 -13.22 -3.23 -14.90
CA TYR A 158 -12.48 -2.56 -13.82
C TYR A 158 -12.31 -1.11 -14.19
N ARG A 159 -12.64 -0.23 -13.25
CA ARG A 159 -12.40 1.20 -13.39
C ARG A 159 -11.32 1.65 -12.46
N ALA A 160 -10.35 2.40 -13.00
CA ALA A 160 -9.31 3.04 -12.22
C ALA A 160 -9.35 4.55 -12.43
N ARG A 161 -9.21 5.29 -11.34
CA ARG A 161 -9.08 6.75 -11.36
C ARG A 161 -7.90 7.16 -10.51
N ILE A 162 -6.94 7.84 -11.14
CA ILE A 162 -5.72 8.34 -10.52
C ILE A 162 -5.58 9.82 -10.88
N LEU A 163 -5.52 10.67 -9.88
CA LEU A 163 -5.26 12.10 -10.05
C LEU A 163 -3.92 12.42 -9.40
N ALA A 164 -2.88 12.56 -10.21
CA ALA A 164 -1.54 12.92 -9.77
C ALA A 164 -1.21 14.36 -10.22
N GLN A 165 -0.10 14.88 -9.72
CA GLN A 165 0.31 16.24 -10.04
C GLN A 165 0.73 16.41 -11.51
N GLU A 166 1.42 15.40 -12.06
CA GLU A 166 1.96 15.46 -13.43
C GLU A 166 1.09 14.74 -14.46
N PHE A 167 0.13 13.90 -14.03
CA PHE A 167 -0.75 13.15 -14.92
C PHE A 167 -2.05 12.76 -14.25
N SER A 168 -3.03 12.41 -15.05
CA SER A 168 -4.24 11.74 -14.60
C SER A 168 -4.53 10.51 -15.47
N LEU A 169 -5.06 9.46 -14.85
CA LEU A 169 -5.52 8.25 -15.54
C LEU A 169 -6.97 7.99 -15.15
N GLU A 170 -7.84 7.89 -16.13
CA GLU A 170 -9.18 7.36 -16.00
C GLU A 170 -9.29 6.19 -16.98
N LEU A 171 -9.34 4.98 -16.45
CA LEU A 171 -9.30 3.76 -17.24
C LEU A 171 -10.57 2.96 -17.01
N GLU A 172 -11.05 2.35 -18.08
CA GLU A 172 -12.05 1.30 -18.04
C GLU A 172 -11.51 0.08 -18.78
N CYS A 173 -11.39 -1.03 -18.07
CA CYS A 173 -10.80 -2.27 -18.57
C CYS A 173 -11.87 -3.37 -18.55
N ALA A 174 -12.47 -3.70 -19.70
CA ALA A 174 -13.39 -4.82 -19.82
C ALA A 174 -12.62 -6.15 -19.87
N ALA A 175 -13.04 -7.12 -19.06
CA ALA A 175 -12.48 -8.47 -19.13
C ALA A 175 -12.96 -9.16 -20.41
N THR A 176 -12.03 -9.52 -21.30
CA THR A 176 -12.32 -10.23 -22.56
C THR A 176 -12.07 -11.72 -22.49
N GLN A 177 -11.41 -12.17 -21.41
CA GLN A 177 -11.09 -13.59 -21.14
C GLN A 177 -11.47 -13.93 -19.70
N PRO A 178 -11.84 -15.18 -19.42
CA PRO A 178 -12.05 -15.63 -18.06
C PRO A 178 -10.73 -15.58 -17.27
N PRO A 179 -10.82 -15.49 -15.92
CA PRO A 179 -9.63 -15.58 -15.07
C PRO A 179 -8.86 -16.87 -15.32
N LEU A 180 -7.53 -16.78 -15.33
CA LEU A 180 -6.66 -17.95 -15.30
C LEU A 180 -6.63 -18.50 -13.88
N LEU A 181 -6.94 -19.81 -13.72
CA LEU A 181 -6.96 -20.53 -12.44
C LEU A 181 -5.81 -21.52 -12.36
#